data_c839812d86b79ee59aa2bbdca6923631
#
_entry.id   c839812d86b79ee59aa2bbdca6923631
#
_cell.length_a   1.000
_cell.length_b   1.000
_cell.length_c   1.000
_cell.angle_alpha   90.00
_cell.angle_beta   90.00
_cell.angle_gamma   90.00
#
_symmetry.space_group_name_H-M   'P 1'
#
loop_
_entity.id
_entity.type
_entity.pdbx_description
1 polymer ?
#
loop_
_entity_poly.entity_id
_entity_poly.type
_entity_poly.pdbx_seq_one_letter_code
_entity_poly.pdbx_strand_id
1 'polypeptide(L)'
;LDVRNESAVAFLALGHLDAYRYNNNAYTALYKQISEDTSLEEYCRQMQLSANNKIVAIILCIVILLLLLTGYYLLYFRHRLLYRYNLEQVLEINQQVFTGSLLNEQADKDIAESLVNAMFEGINELIAIDVLGIAVYSEDSHNLKCSFSLSDEGNEDMRELMTRCFETQTVYWTEKNRIKCLPLWVETGGENRCTGVLALRCSFDSEREDDRLMVELVAGYVAIIAYNAVVLMAQKYRDIETAQDDARRAIREENQLHVQNLVLDN
;
A
#
# COMPACT_ATOMS: atom_id res chain seq x y z
N LEU A 1 10.49 8.08 80.26
CA LEU A 1 9.93 9.42 80.14
C LEU A 1 8.93 9.70 81.21
N ASP A 2 7.93 8.89 81.42
CA ASP A 2 6.81 9.09 82.34
C ASP A 2 7.32 9.13 83.83
N VAL A 3 8.18 8.21 84.24
CA VAL A 3 8.76 8.20 85.56
C VAL A 3 9.50 9.49 85.88
N ARG A 4 10.22 10.10 84.96
CA ARG A 4 10.93 11.37 85.16
C ARG A 4 9.96 12.54 85.22
N ASN A 5 8.90 12.53 84.45
CA ASN A 5 7.85 13.54 84.48
C ASN A 5 7.07 13.47 85.78
N GLU A 6 6.64 12.28 86.21
CA GLU A 6 5.94 12.08 87.48
C GLU A 6 6.79 12.44 88.68
N SER A 7 8.07 12.06 88.64
CA SER A 7 9.00 12.45 89.67
C SER A 7 9.21 13.97 89.77
N ALA A 8 9.28 14.64 88.60
CA ALA A 8 9.39 16.10 88.59
C ALA A 8 8.13 16.75 89.17
N VAL A 9 6.93 16.30 88.81
CA VAL A 9 5.65 16.83 89.32
C VAL A 9 5.56 16.55 90.86
N ALA A 10 5.93 15.36 91.34
CA ALA A 10 5.90 15.01 92.78
C ALA A 10 6.89 15.90 93.61
N PHE A 11 8.10 16.10 93.13
CA PHE A 11 9.07 16.98 93.76
C PHE A 11 8.66 18.44 93.77
N LEU A 12 7.99 18.90 92.72
CA LEU A 12 7.42 20.24 92.68
C LEU A 12 6.33 20.40 93.71
N ALA A 13 5.45 19.42 93.87
CA ALA A 13 4.37 19.42 94.83
C ALA A 13 4.90 19.35 96.31
N LEU A 14 6.04 18.72 96.53
CA LEU A 14 6.72 18.66 97.80
C LEU A 14 7.60 19.88 98.13
N GLY A 15 7.74 20.84 97.21
CA GLY A 15 8.57 22.03 97.35
C GLY A 15 10.05 21.80 97.16
N HIS A 16 10.49 20.63 96.73
CA HIS A 16 11.91 20.28 96.49
C HIS A 16 12.38 20.77 95.13
N LEU A 17 12.64 22.05 94.99
CA LEU A 17 12.94 22.72 93.70
C LEU A 17 14.16 22.17 92.94
N ASP A 18 15.19 21.76 93.63
CA ASP A 18 16.43 21.19 93.06
C ASP A 18 16.19 19.82 92.45
N ALA A 19 15.45 18.95 93.15
CA ALA A 19 15.06 17.65 92.68
C ALA A 19 14.06 17.75 91.48
N TYR A 20 13.14 18.74 91.51
CA TYR A 20 12.29 19.09 90.40
C TYR A 20 13.12 19.47 89.14
N ARG A 21 14.02 20.43 89.31
CA ARG A 21 14.84 20.91 88.15
C ARG A 21 15.65 19.76 87.55
N TYR A 22 16.23 18.93 88.36
CA TYR A 22 17.00 17.75 87.90
C TYR A 22 16.13 16.81 87.04
N ASN A 23 14.99 16.41 87.60
CA ASN A 23 14.10 15.47 86.87
C ASN A 23 13.45 16.10 85.61
N ASN A 24 13.07 17.39 85.68
CA ASN A 24 12.52 18.11 84.58
C ASN A 24 13.53 18.30 83.44
N ASN A 25 14.81 18.64 83.78
CA ASN A 25 15.85 18.74 82.77
C ASN A 25 16.15 17.37 82.11
N ALA A 26 16.19 16.31 82.95
CA ALA A 26 16.37 14.95 82.42
C ALA A 26 15.17 14.51 81.50
N TYR A 27 13.96 14.83 81.92
CA TYR A 27 12.77 14.59 81.07
C TYR A 27 12.84 15.37 79.76
N THR A 28 13.18 16.64 79.86
CA THR A 28 13.29 17.48 78.67
C THR A 28 14.36 17.01 77.70
N ALA A 29 15.52 16.58 78.20
CA ALA A 29 16.62 16.00 77.41
C ALA A 29 16.20 14.70 76.74
N LEU A 30 15.55 13.77 77.47
CA LEU A 30 15.03 12.52 76.92
C LEU A 30 13.91 12.76 75.92
N TYR A 31 13.04 13.71 76.21
CA TYR A 31 11.94 14.08 75.26
C TYR A 31 12.48 14.61 73.94
N LYS A 32 13.50 15.51 73.99
CA LYS A 32 14.20 15.96 72.81
C LYS A 32 14.82 14.83 72.01
N GLN A 33 15.52 13.92 72.70
CA GLN A 33 16.16 12.78 72.04
C GLN A 33 15.19 11.83 71.35
N ILE A 34 13.98 11.65 71.89
CA ILE A 34 12.93 10.84 71.30
C ILE A 34 12.20 11.60 70.22
N SER A 35 11.97 12.93 70.36
CA SER A 35 11.34 13.74 69.36
C SER A 35 12.24 14.04 68.15
N GLU A 36 13.55 13.96 68.32
CA GLU A 36 14.56 13.98 67.25
C GLU A 36 14.80 12.61 66.62
N ASP A 37 13.86 11.65 66.80
CA ASP A 37 13.92 10.36 66.19
C ASP A 37 13.79 10.53 64.68
N THR A 38 14.93 10.51 63.96
CA THR A 38 15.07 10.67 62.54
C THR A 38 14.44 9.54 61.76
N SER A 39 14.03 8.44 62.42
CA SER A 39 13.38 7.30 61.78
C SER A 39 12.04 7.69 61.17
N LEU A 40 11.29 8.57 61.80
CA LEU A 40 10.00 9.04 61.26
C LEU A 40 10.19 9.92 60.03
N GLU A 41 11.19 10.80 60.06
CA GLU A 41 11.54 11.62 58.86
C GLU A 41 12.01 10.73 57.71
N GLU A 42 12.80 9.70 58.00
CA GLU A 42 13.28 8.78 57.01
C GLU A 42 12.14 7.94 56.41
N TYR A 43 11.17 7.49 57.20
CA TYR A 43 9.95 6.85 56.73
C TYR A 43 9.11 7.78 55.84
N CYS A 44 8.89 9.02 56.25
CA CYS A 44 8.18 10.01 55.45
C CYS A 44 8.88 10.27 54.13
N ARG A 45 10.19 10.39 54.13
CA ARG A 45 11.01 10.58 52.91
C ARG A 45 10.95 9.36 52.00
N GLN A 46 11.03 8.14 52.52
CA GLN A 46 10.88 6.91 51.73
C GLN A 46 9.48 6.78 51.12
N MET A 47 8.44 7.13 51.87
CA MET A 47 7.07 7.16 51.32
C MET A 47 6.91 8.19 50.18
N GLN A 48 7.49 9.38 50.34
CA GLN A 48 7.48 10.39 49.28
C GLN A 48 8.25 9.95 48.04
N LEU A 49 9.43 9.34 48.20
CA LEU A 49 10.20 8.79 47.08
C LEU A 49 9.43 7.66 46.38
N SER A 50 8.77 6.77 47.12
CA SER A 50 7.95 5.71 46.56
C SER A 50 6.73 6.26 45.79
N ALA A 51 6.09 7.29 46.31
CA ALA A 51 4.98 7.96 45.63
C ALA A 51 5.44 8.64 44.35
N ASN A 52 6.56 9.38 44.39
CA ASN A 52 7.14 10.02 43.19
C ASN A 52 7.56 8.99 42.15
N ASN A 53 8.16 7.87 42.57
CA ASN A 53 8.52 6.79 41.62
C ASN A 53 7.30 6.17 40.94
N LYS A 54 6.17 6.02 41.62
CA LYS A 54 4.92 5.56 41.03
C LYS A 54 4.40 6.55 39.99
N ILE A 55 4.44 7.85 40.28
CA ILE A 55 4.02 8.90 39.34
C ILE A 55 4.92 8.89 38.12
N VAL A 56 6.25 8.81 38.31
CA VAL A 56 7.21 8.72 37.19
C VAL A 56 6.96 7.48 36.34
N ALA A 57 6.69 6.34 36.94
CA ALA A 57 6.36 5.11 36.23
C ALA A 57 5.08 5.24 35.40
N ILE A 58 4.03 5.88 35.93
CA ILE A 58 2.78 6.14 35.19
C ILE A 58 3.04 7.06 34.01
N ILE A 59 3.80 8.15 34.22
CA ILE A 59 4.13 9.07 33.12
C ILE A 59 4.93 8.36 32.04
N LEU A 60 5.91 7.53 32.40
CA LEU A 60 6.71 6.74 31.47
C LEU A 60 5.83 5.78 30.65
N CYS A 61 4.90 5.08 31.31
CA CYS A 61 3.94 4.21 30.62
C CYS A 61 3.07 4.98 29.60
N ILE A 62 2.59 6.17 29.95
CA ILE A 62 1.81 7.02 29.06
C ILE A 62 2.65 7.46 27.86
N VAL A 63 3.90 7.87 28.07
CA VAL A 63 4.83 8.26 27.00
C VAL A 63 5.08 7.09 26.04
N ILE A 64 5.35 5.89 26.57
CA ILE A 64 5.55 4.69 25.76
C ILE A 64 4.29 4.36 24.94
N LEU A 65 3.11 4.44 25.56
CA LEU A 65 1.84 4.20 24.87
C LEU A 65 1.61 5.20 23.73
N LEU A 66 1.91 6.49 23.97
CA LEU A 66 1.81 7.53 22.93
C LEU A 66 2.79 7.30 21.79
N LEU A 67 4.02 6.89 22.09
CA LEU A 67 5.02 6.54 21.07
C LEU A 67 4.57 5.34 20.22
N LEU A 68 4.01 4.30 20.86
CA LEU A 68 3.47 3.14 20.14
C LEU A 68 2.27 3.52 19.24
N LEU A 69 1.35 4.33 19.76
CA LEU A 69 0.20 4.83 18.98
C LEU A 69 0.66 5.71 17.80
N THR A 70 1.63 6.58 18.03
CA THR A 70 2.19 7.44 16.97
C THR A 70 2.92 6.60 15.92
N GLY A 71 3.71 5.62 16.34
CA GLY A 71 4.39 4.68 15.45
C GLY A 71 3.39 3.87 14.61
N TYR A 72 2.36 3.33 15.24
CA TYR A 72 1.28 2.61 14.54
C TYR A 72 0.54 3.51 13.55
N TYR A 73 0.19 4.75 13.97
CA TYR A 73 -0.48 5.73 13.10
C TYR A 73 0.39 6.10 11.89
N LEU A 74 1.68 6.35 12.07
CA LEU A 74 2.62 6.66 11.00
C LEU A 74 2.78 5.49 10.01
N LEU A 75 2.87 4.26 10.50
CA LEU A 75 2.94 3.06 9.67
C LEU A 75 1.65 2.86 8.87
N TYR A 76 0.50 2.99 9.53
CA TYR A 76 -0.81 2.89 8.89
C TYR A 76 -1.02 3.98 7.84
N PHE A 77 -0.67 5.24 8.16
CA PHE A 77 -0.82 6.37 7.27
C PHE A 77 0.14 6.30 6.08
N ARG A 78 1.39 5.87 6.32
CA ARG A 78 2.37 5.62 5.26
C ARG A 78 1.90 4.53 4.29
N HIS A 79 1.36 3.45 4.80
CA HIS A 79 0.82 2.37 3.97
C HIS A 79 -0.39 2.85 3.13
N ARG A 80 -1.28 3.63 3.74
CA ARG A 80 -2.45 4.21 3.05
C ARG A 80 -2.07 5.28 2.03
N LEU A 81 -1.04 6.10 2.29
CA LEU A 81 -0.52 7.08 1.34
C LEU A 81 0.14 6.41 0.13
N LEU A 82 0.96 5.39 0.35
CA LEU A 82 1.55 4.60 -0.73
C LEU A 82 0.47 3.96 -1.60
N TYR A 83 -0.54 3.37 -0.98
CA TYR A 83 -1.66 2.77 -1.72
C TYR A 83 -2.43 3.79 -2.56
N ARG A 84 -2.65 4.98 -2.02
CA ARG A 84 -3.36 6.06 -2.70
C ARG A 84 -2.53 6.67 -3.84
N TYR A 85 -1.23 6.86 -3.62
CA TYR A 85 -0.30 7.33 -4.64
C TYR A 85 -0.21 6.35 -5.82
N ASN A 86 -0.11 5.05 -5.53
CA ASN A 86 -0.09 4.00 -6.53
C ASN A 86 -1.40 3.94 -7.33
N LEU A 87 -2.54 4.17 -6.68
CA LEU A 87 -3.84 4.22 -7.36
C LEU A 87 -3.94 5.43 -8.31
N GLU A 88 -3.46 6.59 -7.92
CA GLU A 88 -3.42 7.80 -8.76
C GLU A 88 -2.52 7.59 -9.98
N GLN A 89 -1.33 6.99 -9.82
CA GLN A 89 -0.45 6.65 -10.95
C GLN A 89 -1.10 5.65 -11.91
N VAL A 90 -1.77 4.63 -11.40
CA VAL A 90 -2.48 3.67 -12.25
C VAL A 90 -3.62 4.32 -13.02
N LEU A 91 -4.34 5.26 -12.42
CA LEU A 91 -5.38 6.05 -13.12
C LEU A 91 -4.77 6.95 -14.19
N GLU A 92 -3.61 7.55 -13.95
CA GLU A 92 -2.88 8.36 -14.93
C GLU A 92 -2.38 7.52 -16.11
N ILE A 93 -1.81 6.34 -15.83
CA ILE A 93 -1.44 5.36 -16.88
C ILE A 93 -2.66 4.99 -17.72
N ASN A 94 -3.79 4.69 -17.08
CA ASN A 94 -5.03 4.37 -17.77
C ASN A 94 -5.46 5.52 -18.68
N GLN A 95 -5.40 6.76 -18.21
CA GLN A 95 -5.76 7.94 -19.01
C GLN A 95 -4.80 8.15 -20.19
N GLN A 96 -3.48 7.95 -20.00
CA GLN A 96 -2.49 8.05 -21.07
C GLN A 96 -2.67 6.97 -22.12
N VAL A 97 -2.93 5.73 -21.72
CA VAL A 97 -3.22 4.63 -22.66
C VAL A 97 -4.49 4.92 -23.47
N PHE A 98 -5.56 5.39 -22.84
CA PHE A 98 -6.80 5.72 -23.55
C PHE A 98 -6.64 6.89 -24.49
N THR A 99 -5.95 7.96 -24.08
CA THR A 99 -5.74 9.13 -24.95
C THR A 99 -4.75 8.84 -26.07
N GLY A 100 -3.66 8.15 -25.80
CA GLY A 100 -2.63 7.79 -26.78
C GLY A 100 -3.12 6.76 -27.80
N SER A 101 -3.84 5.73 -27.35
CA SER A 101 -4.35 4.65 -28.21
C SER A 101 -5.54 5.10 -29.09
N LEU A 102 -6.39 6.00 -28.58
CA LEU A 102 -7.58 6.47 -29.29
C LEU A 102 -7.27 7.58 -30.30
N LEU A 103 -6.22 8.38 -30.08
CA LEU A 103 -5.87 9.53 -30.91
C LEU A 103 -4.92 9.18 -32.07
N ASN A 104 -4.17 8.08 -31.98
CA ASN A 104 -3.29 7.68 -33.07
C ASN A 104 -4.08 6.94 -34.14
N GLU A 105 -4.27 7.63 -35.30
CA GLU A 105 -4.91 7.12 -36.50
C GLU A 105 -4.20 5.93 -37.20
N GLN A 106 -3.08 5.46 -36.69
CA GLN A 106 -2.36 4.31 -37.21
C GLN A 106 -2.96 3.00 -36.67
N ALA A 107 -4.02 2.56 -37.39
CA ALA A 107 -4.78 1.34 -37.08
C ALA A 107 -3.98 0.01 -37.24
N ASP A 108 -2.69 0.05 -37.51
CA ASP A 108 -1.86 -1.12 -37.80
C ASP A 108 -0.87 -1.50 -36.64
N LYS A 109 -0.82 -0.72 -35.55
CA LYS A 109 0.04 -1.09 -34.44
C LYS A 109 -0.60 -2.16 -33.58
N ASP A 110 0.19 -3.17 -33.27
CA ASP A 110 -0.19 -4.25 -32.36
C ASP A 110 -0.59 -3.67 -30.98
N ILE A 111 -1.79 -4.05 -30.53
CA ILE A 111 -2.35 -3.58 -29.23
C ILE A 111 -1.37 -3.85 -28.11
N ALA A 112 -0.71 -5.03 -28.11
CA ALA A 112 0.25 -5.40 -27.09
C ALA A 112 1.46 -4.46 -27.08
N GLU A 113 1.99 -4.05 -28.25
CA GLU A 113 3.11 -3.10 -28.33
C GLU A 113 2.71 -1.71 -27.81
N SER A 114 1.52 -1.24 -28.17
CA SER A 114 1.02 0.05 -27.70
C SER A 114 0.84 0.07 -26.19
N LEU A 115 0.34 -1.02 -25.60
CA LEU A 115 0.17 -1.17 -24.14
C LEU A 115 1.52 -1.21 -23.43
N VAL A 116 2.49 -1.98 -23.94
CA VAL A 116 3.83 -2.07 -23.34
C VAL A 116 4.49 -0.69 -23.30
N ASN A 117 4.47 0.05 -24.43
CA ASN A 117 5.10 1.36 -24.51
C ASN A 117 4.44 2.40 -23.59
N ALA A 118 3.11 2.36 -23.47
CA ALA A 118 2.39 3.30 -22.62
C ALA A 118 2.49 3.00 -21.12
N MET A 119 2.70 1.73 -20.75
CA MET A 119 2.66 1.30 -19.35
C MET A 119 4.04 1.08 -18.72
N PHE A 120 5.10 0.96 -19.53
CA PHE A 120 6.44 0.62 -19.03
C PHE A 120 6.96 1.62 -17.99
N GLU A 121 6.91 2.92 -18.29
CA GLU A 121 7.42 3.95 -17.36
C GLU A 121 6.67 3.94 -16.04
N GLY A 122 5.33 3.92 -16.09
CA GLY A 122 4.52 3.93 -14.88
C GLY A 122 4.68 2.67 -14.03
N ILE A 123 4.80 1.50 -14.66
CA ILE A 123 5.03 0.25 -13.91
C ILE A 123 6.45 0.23 -13.35
N ASN A 124 7.45 0.75 -14.09
CA ASN A 124 8.83 0.81 -13.63
C ASN A 124 9.02 1.77 -12.44
N GLU A 125 8.22 2.83 -12.34
CA GLU A 125 8.20 3.70 -11.15
C GLU A 125 7.60 3.02 -9.92
N LEU A 126 6.63 2.12 -10.12
CA LEU A 126 5.97 1.38 -9.04
C LEU A 126 6.79 0.18 -8.58
N ILE A 127 7.33 -0.56 -9.55
CA ILE A 127 8.08 -1.80 -9.36
C ILE A 127 9.30 -1.71 -10.24
N ALA A 128 10.50 -1.65 -9.66
CA ALA A 128 11.75 -1.59 -10.42
C ALA A 128 11.87 -2.84 -11.32
N ILE A 129 11.58 -2.69 -12.62
CA ILE A 129 11.59 -3.75 -13.61
C ILE A 129 12.61 -3.46 -14.70
N ASP A 130 13.26 -4.50 -15.20
CA ASP A 130 14.19 -4.41 -16.33
C ASP A 130 13.45 -4.55 -17.66
N VAL A 131 12.47 -5.45 -17.71
CA VAL A 131 11.66 -5.74 -18.91
C VAL A 131 10.21 -5.94 -18.53
N LEU A 132 9.33 -5.28 -19.29
CA LEU A 132 7.89 -5.50 -19.29
C LEU A 132 7.51 -6.29 -20.54
N GLY A 133 6.73 -7.36 -20.38
CA GLY A 133 6.11 -8.11 -21.45
C GLY A 133 4.59 -8.15 -21.24
N ILE A 134 3.84 -7.86 -22.29
CA ILE A 134 2.38 -8.00 -22.28
C ILE A 134 2.00 -8.90 -23.47
N ALA A 135 1.22 -9.93 -23.16
CA ALA A 135 0.60 -10.78 -24.16
C ALA A 135 -0.91 -10.61 -24.11
N VAL A 136 -1.51 -10.38 -25.26
CA VAL A 136 -2.95 -10.23 -25.41
C VAL A 136 -3.47 -11.34 -26.31
N TYR A 137 -4.53 -12.02 -25.86
CA TYR A 137 -5.19 -13.04 -26.66
C TYR A 137 -6.13 -12.41 -27.68
N SER A 138 -5.94 -12.75 -28.95
CA SER A 138 -6.82 -12.34 -30.04
C SER A 138 -7.75 -13.47 -30.40
N GLU A 139 -9.07 -13.26 -30.25
CA GLU A 139 -10.09 -14.24 -30.63
C GLU A 139 -10.10 -14.52 -32.12
N ASP A 140 -9.81 -13.50 -32.98
CA ASP A 140 -9.82 -13.63 -34.44
C ASP A 140 -8.71 -14.51 -34.97
N SER A 141 -7.50 -14.42 -34.37
CA SER A 141 -6.34 -15.21 -34.82
C SER A 141 -6.11 -16.48 -34.00
N HIS A 142 -6.86 -16.68 -32.92
CA HIS A 142 -6.65 -17.77 -31.95
C HIS A 142 -5.20 -17.85 -31.47
N ASN A 143 -4.51 -16.72 -31.40
CA ASN A 143 -3.10 -16.63 -31.08
C ASN A 143 -2.83 -15.60 -29.98
N LEU A 144 -1.78 -15.86 -29.21
CA LEU A 144 -1.30 -14.97 -28.17
C LEU A 144 -0.25 -14.04 -28.77
N LYS A 145 -0.55 -12.75 -28.87
CA LYS A 145 0.38 -11.74 -29.37
C LYS A 145 1.16 -11.17 -28.21
N CYS A 146 2.47 -11.37 -28.20
CA CYS A 146 3.40 -10.92 -27.16
C CYS A 146 4.20 -9.72 -27.65
N SER A 147 4.33 -8.70 -26.82
CA SER A 147 5.22 -7.54 -27.02
C SER A 147 6.04 -7.27 -25.77
N PHE A 148 7.25 -6.71 -25.94
CA PHE A 148 8.20 -6.45 -24.89
C PHE A 148 8.70 -5.00 -24.95
N SER A 149 9.08 -4.43 -23.79
CA SER A 149 9.60 -3.07 -23.67
C SER A 149 11.02 -2.91 -24.23
N LEU A 150 11.76 -4.01 -24.32
CA LEU A 150 13.07 -4.09 -24.98
C LEU A 150 12.95 -4.99 -26.21
N SER A 151 13.91 -4.85 -27.14
CA SER A 151 13.94 -5.65 -28.38
C SER A 151 13.70 -7.13 -28.10
N ASP A 152 13.01 -7.79 -29.03
CA ASP A 152 12.59 -9.21 -28.94
C ASP A 152 13.77 -10.19 -28.78
N GLU A 153 14.98 -9.78 -29.22
CA GLU A 153 16.20 -10.59 -29.09
C GLU A 153 16.60 -10.73 -27.61
N GLY A 154 16.45 -11.94 -27.07
CA GLY A 154 16.79 -12.30 -25.69
C GLY A 154 15.60 -12.47 -24.73
N ASN A 155 14.37 -12.34 -25.23
CA ASN A 155 13.15 -12.52 -24.43
C ASN A 155 12.40 -13.85 -24.74
N GLU A 156 13.07 -14.80 -25.40
CA GLU A 156 12.45 -16.10 -25.75
C GLU A 156 12.02 -16.88 -24.50
N ASP A 157 12.84 -16.90 -23.45
CA ASP A 157 12.49 -17.52 -22.16
C ASP A 157 11.22 -16.93 -21.57
N MET A 158 11.06 -15.61 -21.69
CA MET A 158 9.90 -14.89 -21.18
C MET A 158 8.65 -15.20 -22.00
N ARG A 159 8.79 -15.30 -23.33
CA ARG A 159 7.71 -15.68 -24.25
C ARG A 159 7.21 -17.10 -23.98
N GLU A 160 8.11 -18.05 -23.78
CA GLU A 160 7.75 -19.44 -23.44
C GLU A 160 6.99 -19.51 -22.10
N LEU A 161 7.46 -18.77 -21.07
CA LEU A 161 6.79 -18.70 -19.79
C LEU A 161 5.41 -18.04 -19.88
N MET A 162 5.27 -17.00 -20.71
CA MET A 162 3.97 -16.35 -20.95
C MET A 162 2.98 -17.30 -21.60
N THR A 163 3.41 -18.07 -22.61
CA THR A 163 2.56 -19.07 -23.27
C THR A 163 2.10 -20.15 -22.27
N ARG A 164 3.02 -20.67 -21.46
CA ARG A 164 2.67 -21.65 -20.41
C ARG A 164 1.73 -21.06 -19.37
N CYS A 165 1.97 -19.80 -18.94
CA CYS A 165 1.11 -19.10 -17.99
C CYS A 165 -0.32 -18.95 -18.53
N PHE A 166 -0.47 -18.64 -19.83
CA PHE A 166 -1.78 -18.54 -20.47
C PHE A 166 -2.49 -19.89 -20.55
N GLU A 167 -1.80 -20.95 -20.96
CA GLU A 167 -2.36 -22.29 -21.10
C GLU A 167 -2.79 -22.90 -19.75
N THR A 168 -1.96 -22.74 -18.71
CA THR A 168 -2.22 -23.30 -17.39
C THR A 168 -3.02 -22.38 -16.50
N GLN A 169 -3.14 -21.11 -16.88
CA GLN A 169 -3.82 -20.05 -16.10
C GLN A 169 -3.30 -19.92 -14.65
N THR A 170 -2.01 -20.19 -14.46
CA THR A 170 -1.34 -20.13 -13.16
C THR A 170 -0.19 -19.13 -13.20
N VAL A 171 0.11 -18.55 -12.03
CA VAL A 171 1.25 -17.63 -11.87
C VAL A 171 2.54 -18.45 -11.92
N TYR A 172 3.48 -18.00 -12.74
CA TYR A 172 4.83 -18.56 -12.80
C TYR A 172 5.85 -17.58 -12.26
N TRP A 173 6.76 -18.09 -11.45
CA TRP A 173 7.92 -17.39 -10.96
C TRP A 173 9.18 -18.19 -11.22
N THR A 174 10.18 -17.58 -11.84
CA THR A 174 11.46 -18.21 -12.12
C THR A 174 12.58 -17.43 -11.44
N GLU A 175 13.16 -18.01 -10.38
CA GLU A 175 14.23 -17.38 -9.61
C GLU A 175 15.48 -17.11 -10.45
N LYS A 176 15.86 -18.02 -11.36
CA LYS A 176 17.05 -17.93 -12.18
C LYS A 176 17.09 -16.69 -13.06
N ASN A 177 15.95 -16.31 -13.65
CA ASN A 177 15.85 -15.17 -14.58
C ASN A 177 15.03 -14.03 -14.01
N ARG A 178 14.57 -14.13 -12.74
CA ARG A 178 13.74 -13.14 -12.04
C ARG A 178 12.50 -12.75 -12.84
N ILE A 179 11.94 -13.70 -13.59
CA ILE A 179 10.75 -13.49 -14.41
C ILE A 179 9.53 -13.93 -13.65
N LYS A 180 8.54 -13.04 -13.58
CA LYS A 180 7.21 -13.32 -13.02
C LYS A 180 6.18 -13.16 -14.11
N CYS A 181 5.36 -14.20 -14.33
CA CYS A 181 4.26 -14.19 -15.29
C CYS A 181 2.93 -14.36 -14.54
N LEU A 182 2.00 -13.45 -14.80
CA LEU A 182 0.66 -13.44 -14.19
C LEU A 182 -0.40 -13.47 -15.28
N PRO A 183 -1.40 -14.36 -15.16
CA PRO A 183 -2.54 -14.34 -16.06
C PRO A 183 -3.41 -13.11 -15.80
N LEU A 184 -3.86 -12.46 -16.85
CA LEU A 184 -4.70 -11.28 -16.81
C LEU A 184 -6.18 -11.69 -16.81
N TRP A 185 -6.80 -11.60 -15.64
CA TRP A 185 -8.20 -12.00 -15.44
C TRP A 185 -9.12 -10.80 -15.52
N VAL A 186 -10.22 -10.96 -16.27
CA VAL A 186 -11.30 -9.99 -16.30
C VAL A 186 -12.63 -10.70 -16.07
N GLU A 187 -13.44 -10.17 -15.18
CA GLU A 187 -14.80 -10.64 -14.95
C GLU A 187 -15.74 -9.98 -15.94
N THR A 188 -16.35 -10.79 -16.81
CA THR A 188 -17.30 -10.33 -17.82
C THR A 188 -18.56 -11.19 -17.77
N GLY A 189 -19.69 -10.58 -17.48
CA GLY A 189 -20.97 -11.29 -17.42
C GLY A 189 -21.07 -12.37 -16.35
N GLY A 190 -20.28 -12.26 -15.27
CA GLY A 190 -20.24 -13.24 -14.17
C GLY A 190 -19.29 -14.42 -14.40
N GLU A 191 -18.54 -14.41 -15.49
CA GLU A 191 -17.48 -15.39 -15.79
C GLU A 191 -16.10 -14.72 -15.77
N ASN A 192 -15.12 -15.39 -15.13
CA ASN A 192 -13.73 -14.97 -15.17
C ASN A 192 -13.08 -15.51 -16.45
N ARG A 193 -12.59 -14.60 -17.30
CA ARG A 193 -11.87 -14.93 -18.52
C ARG A 193 -10.43 -14.45 -18.45
N CYS A 194 -9.49 -15.31 -18.86
CA CYS A 194 -8.10 -14.92 -19.04
C CYS A 194 -7.96 -14.25 -20.43
N THR A 195 -7.64 -12.95 -20.42
CA THR A 195 -7.53 -12.13 -21.63
C THR A 195 -6.10 -11.99 -22.13
N GLY A 196 -5.13 -12.39 -21.33
CA GLY A 196 -3.71 -12.28 -21.66
C GLY A 196 -2.80 -12.65 -20.50
N VAL A 197 -1.54 -12.25 -20.62
CA VAL A 197 -0.51 -12.46 -19.59
C VAL A 197 0.34 -11.22 -19.45
N LEU A 198 0.62 -10.85 -18.21
CA LEU A 198 1.63 -9.86 -17.83
C LEU A 198 2.90 -10.60 -17.42
N ALA A 199 4.03 -10.21 -17.99
CA ALA A 199 5.33 -10.72 -17.61
C ALA A 199 6.25 -9.58 -17.18
N LEU A 200 6.94 -9.76 -16.06
CA LEU A 200 7.84 -8.79 -15.47
C LEU A 200 9.19 -9.46 -15.23
N ARG A 201 10.27 -8.83 -15.68
CA ARG A 201 11.62 -9.17 -15.23
C ARG A 201 12.02 -8.14 -14.18
N CYS A 202 12.09 -8.58 -12.91
CA CYS A 202 12.36 -7.70 -11.78
C CYS A 202 13.86 -7.51 -11.57
N SER A 203 14.27 -6.28 -11.24
CA SER A 203 15.68 -5.94 -10.92
C SER A 203 16.09 -6.43 -9.53
N PHE A 204 15.13 -6.79 -8.67
CA PHE A 204 15.32 -7.16 -7.28
C PHE A 204 14.75 -8.56 -6.97
N ASP A 205 15.23 -9.17 -5.88
CA ASP A 205 14.66 -10.41 -5.37
C ASP A 205 13.30 -10.10 -4.71
N SER A 206 12.22 -10.50 -5.36
CA SER A 206 10.86 -10.22 -4.90
C SER A 206 10.36 -11.26 -3.88
N GLU A 207 11.12 -11.48 -2.81
CA GLU A 207 10.67 -12.30 -1.67
C GLU A 207 9.79 -11.52 -0.68
N ARG A 208 9.69 -10.20 -0.82
CA ARG A 208 8.87 -9.39 0.09
C ARG A 208 7.39 -9.56 -0.27
N GLU A 209 6.58 -9.83 0.73
CA GLU A 209 5.13 -9.98 0.60
C GLU A 209 4.45 -8.71 0.04
N ASP A 210 4.98 -7.53 0.39
CA ASP A 210 4.52 -6.23 -0.11
C ASP A 210 4.72 -6.10 -1.63
N ASP A 211 5.85 -6.56 -2.16
CA ASP A 211 6.16 -6.52 -3.59
C ASP A 211 5.26 -7.50 -4.37
N ARG A 212 4.92 -8.62 -3.76
CA ARG A 212 4.00 -9.59 -4.34
C ARG A 212 2.59 -9.01 -4.49
N LEU A 213 2.07 -8.38 -3.44
CA LEU A 213 0.76 -7.74 -3.47
C LEU A 213 0.71 -6.61 -4.50
N MET A 214 1.80 -5.83 -4.63
CA MET A 214 1.91 -4.77 -5.61
C MET A 214 1.86 -5.32 -7.03
N VAL A 215 2.59 -6.38 -7.33
CA VAL A 215 2.60 -7.03 -8.65
C VAL A 215 1.22 -7.60 -9.00
N GLU A 216 0.53 -8.22 -8.05
CA GLU A 216 -0.84 -8.74 -8.26
C GLU A 216 -1.84 -7.60 -8.51
N LEU A 217 -1.70 -6.48 -7.80
CA LEU A 217 -2.51 -5.28 -8.00
C LEU A 217 -2.29 -4.70 -9.42
N VAL A 218 -1.03 -4.51 -9.81
CA VAL A 218 -0.67 -4.04 -11.16
C VAL A 218 -1.23 -4.97 -12.23
N ALA A 219 -1.11 -6.29 -12.06
CA ALA A 219 -1.68 -7.25 -13.01
C ALA A 219 -3.20 -7.10 -13.16
N GLY A 220 -3.92 -6.89 -12.06
CA GLY A 220 -5.36 -6.64 -12.10
C GLY A 220 -5.73 -5.39 -12.90
N TYR A 221 -4.98 -4.31 -12.76
CA TYR A 221 -5.20 -3.08 -13.54
C TYR A 221 -4.82 -3.24 -15.00
N VAL A 222 -3.68 -3.87 -15.30
CA VAL A 222 -3.26 -4.18 -16.67
C VAL A 222 -4.31 -5.04 -17.38
N ALA A 223 -4.92 -5.99 -16.67
CA ALA A 223 -5.99 -6.82 -17.21
C ALA A 223 -7.20 -5.98 -17.69
N ILE A 224 -7.65 -5.05 -16.85
CA ILE A 224 -8.78 -4.16 -17.17
C ILE A 224 -8.44 -3.26 -18.36
N ILE A 225 -7.23 -2.67 -18.37
CA ILE A 225 -6.78 -1.78 -19.45
C ILE A 225 -6.66 -2.54 -20.76
N ALA A 226 -6.03 -3.72 -20.74
CA ALA A 226 -5.87 -4.56 -21.93
C ALA A 226 -7.22 -5.00 -22.50
N TYR A 227 -8.14 -5.43 -21.64
CA TYR A 227 -9.50 -5.78 -22.05
C TYR A 227 -10.25 -4.61 -22.69
N ASN A 228 -10.22 -3.45 -22.05
CA ASN A 228 -10.87 -2.25 -22.58
C ASN A 228 -10.27 -1.82 -23.92
N ALA A 229 -8.94 -1.90 -24.08
CA ALA A 229 -8.27 -1.60 -25.35
C ALA A 229 -8.74 -2.55 -26.46
N VAL A 230 -8.83 -3.86 -26.19
CA VAL A 230 -9.33 -4.85 -27.15
C VAL A 230 -10.78 -4.58 -27.53
N VAL A 231 -11.65 -4.33 -26.55
CA VAL A 231 -13.08 -4.05 -26.78
C VAL A 231 -13.28 -2.77 -27.60
N LEU A 232 -12.56 -1.70 -27.25
CA LEU A 232 -12.63 -0.42 -27.97
C LEU A 232 -12.13 -0.54 -29.41
N MET A 233 -11.05 -1.29 -29.64
CA MET A 233 -10.55 -1.55 -30.98
C MET A 233 -11.57 -2.36 -31.82
N ALA A 234 -12.15 -3.42 -31.26
CA ALA A 234 -13.18 -4.20 -31.91
C ALA A 234 -14.44 -3.36 -32.25
N GLN A 235 -14.77 -2.41 -31.39
CA GLN A 235 -15.89 -1.47 -31.65
C GLN A 235 -15.54 -0.49 -32.77
N LYS A 236 -14.32 0.08 -32.75
CA LYS A 236 -13.84 0.98 -33.82
C LYS A 236 -13.81 0.29 -35.19
N TYR A 237 -13.36 -0.95 -35.26
CA TYR A 237 -13.39 -1.72 -36.50
C TYR A 237 -14.81 -1.93 -37.03
N ARG A 238 -15.77 -2.26 -36.18
CA ARG A 238 -17.20 -2.39 -36.58
C ARG A 238 -17.78 -1.08 -37.05
N ASP A 239 -17.45 0.04 -36.42
CA ASP A 239 -17.92 1.36 -36.82
C ASP A 239 -17.36 1.78 -38.19
N ILE A 240 -16.08 1.46 -38.46
CA ILE A 240 -15.45 1.70 -39.77
C ILE A 240 -16.08 0.83 -40.85
N GLU A 241 -16.33 -0.44 -40.56
CA GLU A 241 -16.96 -1.36 -41.54
C GLU A 241 -18.38 -0.91 -41.85
N THR A 242 -19.19 -0.52 -40.87
CA THR A 242 -20.54 0.02 -41.10
C THR A 242 -20.50 1.31 -41.90
N ALA A 243 -19.58 2.24 -41.59
CA ALA A 243 -19.42 3.48 -42.35
C ALA A 243 -19.00 3.22 -43.82
N GLN A 244 -18.13 2.23 -44.06
CA GLN A 244 -17.74 1.84 -45.41
C GLN A 244 -18.90 1.22 -46.18
N ASP A 245 -19.71 0.38 -45.57
CA ASP A 245 -20.87 -0.22 -46.20
C ASP A 245 -21.95 0.81 -46.51
N ASP A 246 -22.17 1.78 -45.62
CA ASP A 246 -23.10 2.89 -45.86
C ASP A 246 -22.62 3.79 -47.01
N ALA A 247 -21.32 4.10 -47.06
CA ALA A 247 -20.73 4.83 -48.19
C ALA A 247 -20.87 4.07 -49.53
N ARG A 248 -20.64 2.76 -49.53
CA ARG A 248 -20.85 1.90 -50.70
C ARG A 248 -22.32 1.86 -51.18
N ARG A 249 -23.27 1.86 -50.23
CA ARG A 249 -24.71 1.93 -50.54
C ARG A 249 -25.04 3.28 -51.14
N ALA A 250 -24.60 4.38 -50.55
CA ALA A 250 -24.85 5.72 -51.09
C ALA A 250 -24.32 5.89 -52.52
N ILE A 251 -23.11 5.40 -52.83
CA ILE A 251 -22.54 5.43 -54.18
C ILE A 251 -23.38 4.59 -55.17
N ARG A 252 -23.89 3.43 -54.73
CA ARG A 252 -24.76 2.60 -55.61
C ARG A 252 -26.07 3.29 -55.89
N GLU A 253 -26.70 3.92 -54.91
CA GLU A 253 -27.95 4.66 -55.04
C GLU A 253 -27.77 5.87 -55.97
N GLU A 254 -26.68 6.62 -55.82
CA GLU A 254 -26.34 7.75 -56.70
C GLU A 254 -26.13 7.30 -58.14
N ASN A 255 -25.39 6.20 -58.36
CA ASN A 255 -25.19 5.62 -59.68
C ASN A 255 -26.52 5.13 -60.32
N GLN A 256 -27.43 4.53 -59.53
CA GLN A 256 -28.73 4.12 -59.98
C GLN A 256 -29.61 5.31 -60.45
N LEU A 257 -29.61 6.37 -59.59
CA LEU A 257 -30.30 7.61 -59.93
C LEU A 257 -29.73 8.27 -61.19
N HIS A 258 -28.42 8.27 -61.37
CA HIS A 258 -27.76 8.80 -62.54
C HIS A 258 -28.14 8.02 -63.83
N VAL A 259 -28.18 6.69 -63.78
CA VAL A 259 -28.60 5.82 -64.85
C VAL A 259 -30.09 6.04 -65.21
N GLN A 260 -30.96 6.18 -64.20
CA GLN A 260 -32.38 6.45 -64.38
C GLN A 260 -32.60 7.81 -65.06
N ASN A 261 -31.87 8.85 -64.67
CA ASN A 261 -31.95 10.17 -65.28
C ASN A 261 -31.48 10.14 -66.72
N LEU A 262 -30.42 9.41 -67.08
CA LEU A 262 -29.95 9.23 -68.46
C LEU A 262 -30.95 8.47 -69.34
N VAL A 263 -31.74 7.57 -68.74
CA VAL A 263 -32.78 6.84 -69.46
C VAL A 263 -34.03 7.70 -69.70
N LEU A 264 -34.33 8.66 -68.84
CA LEU A 264 -35.48 9.56 -68.93
C LEU A 264 -35.23 10.74 -69.89
N ASP A 265 -33.96 11.12 -70.11
CA ASP A 265 -33.56 12.22 -71.01
C ASP A 265 -33.37 11.77 -72.47
N ASN A 266 -33.58 10.49 -72.83
CA ASN A 266 -33.58 9.92 -74.15
C ASN A 266 -35.00 9.52 -74.62
#